data_e21cb40501e57f5a62d7ee1ca527433b
#
_entry.id   e21cb40501e57f5a62d7ee1ca527433b
#
_cell.length_a   1.000
_cell.length_b   1.000
_cell.length_c   1.000
_cell.angle_alpha   90.00
_cell.angle_beta   90.00
_cell.angle_gamma   90.00
#
_symmetry.space_group_name_H-M   'P 1'
#
loop_
_entity.id
_entity.type
_entity.pdbx_description
1 polymer ?
#
loop_
_entity_poly.entity_id
_entity_poly.type
_entity_poly.pdbx_seq_one_letter_code
_entity_poly.pdbx_strand_id
1 'polypeptide(L)'
;MDDRSEVHPIEAESFRVLRSRIDLSHLAPLSRAVTERVIHASADFDYATDLVCDEEALAAGVAALAAGSPVTADVAMVAVGITGREVLCKISEPLTVRLSRTIGITRSAAAVRLAFGEAGPGAVWVVGCAPTALTEILSRDVQPALVIGLPVGFVGAIEAKDALRASGLPALTNVSEKGGSAVAAAALNALLRAVPEAAQPGAGPAGAGRAGDRERRTGAGKRADSAGQRRPDPGAER
;
A
#
# COMPACT_ATOMS: atom_id res chain seq x y z
N MET A 1 -20.73 -4.30 -1.09
CA MET A 1 -20.88 -3.50 0.12
C MET A 1 -19.84 -4.02 1.07
N ASP A 2 -18.68 -3.40 1.04
CA ASP A 2 -17.54 -3.82 1.86
C ASP A 2 -17.64 -3.01 3.16
N ASP A 3 -18.16 -3.66 4.22
CA ASP A 3 -18.32 -3.03 5.53
C ASP A 3 -16.96 -3.00 6.24
N ARG A 4 -16.14 -1.99 5.89
CA ARG A 4 -14.82 -1.76 6.49
C ARG A 4 -14.88 -1.25 7.93
N SER A 5 -16.08 -1.00 8.46
CA SER A 5 -16.29 -0.47 9.81
C SER A 5 -16.24 -1.56 10.90
N GLU A 6 -16.49 -2.83 10.55
CA GLU A 6 -16.40 -3.93 11.51
C GLU A 6 -15.05 -4.66 11.40
N VAL A 7 -14.27 -4.55 12.47
CA VAL A 7 -13.03 -5.34 12.62
C VAL A 7 -13.43 -6.82 12.68
N HIS A 8 -12.89 -7.63 11.76
CA HIS A 8 -13.20 -9.05 11.71
C HIS A 8 -12.88 -9.72 13.06
N PRO A 9 -13.75 -10.61 13.60
CA PRO A 9 -13.56 -11.21 14.92
C PRO A 9 -12.18 -11.86 15.14
N ILE A 10 -11.63 -12.51 14.11
CA ILE A 10 -10.28 -13.10 14.16
C ILE A 10 -9.22 -12.01 14.33
N GLU A 11 -9.35 -10.88 13.66
CA GLU A 11 -8.42 -9.76 13.78
C GLU A 11 -8.50 -9.15 15.19
N ALA A 12 -9.71 -8.93 15.71
CA ALA A 12 -9.92 -8.44 17.05
C ALA A 12 -9.29 -9.36 18.11
N GLU A 13 -9.47 -10.68 17.97
CA GLU A 13 -8.87 -11.68 18.85
C GLU A 13 -7.34 -11.68 18.75
N SER A 14 -6.78 -11.54 17.52
CA SER A 14 -5.34 -11.44 17.32
C SER A 14 -4.73 -10.26 18.06
N PHE A 15 -5.36 -9.06 17.98
CA PHE A 15 -4.90 -7.90 18.74
C PHE A 15 -5.06 -8.07 20.23
N ARG A 16 -6.13 -8.75 20.71
CA ARG A 16 -6.30 -9.07 22.11
C ARG A 16 -5.16 -9.96 22.63
N VAL A 17 -4.80 -11.01 21.86
CA VAL A 17 -3.68 -11.90 22.20
C VAL A 17 -2.35 -11.14 22.17
N LEU A 18 -2.11 -10.30 21.15
CA LEU A 18 -0.91 -9.47 21.05
C LEU A 18 -0.76 -8.60 22.32
N ARG A 19 -1.79 -7.83 22.67
CA ARG A 19 -1.79 -6.92 23.83
C ARG A 19 -1.68 -7.63 25.18
N SER A 20 -2.04 -8.92 25.26
CA SER A 20 -1.81 -9.73 26.46
C SER A 20 -0.36 -10.18 26.64
N ARG A 21 0.46 -10.09 25.57
CA ARG A 21 1.86 -10.55 25.56
C ARG A 21 2.88 -9.42 25.64
N ILE A 22 2.48 -8.22 25.24
CA ILE A 22 3.38 -7.07 25.26
C ILE A 22 2.61 -5.80 25.61
N ASP A 23 3.22 -4.95 26.44
CA ASP A 23 2.71 -3.63 26.79
C ASP A 23 3.38 -2.56 25.91
N LEU A 24 2.59 -1.92 25.05
CA LEU A 24 2.99 -0.82 24.17
C LEU A 24 2.31 0.49 24.59
N SER A 25 1.76 0.59 25.80
CA SER A 25 1.04 1.78 26.29
C SER A 25 1.94 3.03 26.42
N HIS A 26 3.25 2.82 26.51
CA HIS A 26 4.26 3.88 26.56
C HIS A 26 4.48 4.58 25.20
N LEU A 27 4.07 3.95 24.11
CA LEU A 27 4.19 4.54 22.76
C LEU A 27 3.07 5.55 22.51
N ALA A 28 3.39 6.61 21.77
CA ALA A 28 2.42 7.55 21.24
C ALA A 28 1.39 6.86 20.31
N PRO A 29 0.19 7.41 20.12
CA PRO A 29 -0.94 6.72 19.51
C PRO A 29 -0.66 6.12 18.11
N LEU A 30 -0.07 6.87 17.19
CA LEU A 30 0.22 6.38 15.84
C LEU A 30 1.37 5.37 15.85
N SER A 31 2.43 5.66 16.60
CA SER A 31 3.56 4.76 16.79
C SER A 31 3.11 3.41 17.35
N ARG A 32 2.21 3.42 18.33
CA ARG A 32 1.62 2.19 18.87
C ARG A 32 0.77 1.45 17.84
N ALA A 33 -0.09 2.16 17.10
CA ALA A 33 -0.95 1.55 16.08
C ALA A 33 -0.12 0.89 14.96
N VAL A 34 0.97 1.55 14.54
CA VAL A 34 1.92 1.01 13.55
C VAL A 34 2.62 -0.23 14.12
N THR A 35 3.17 -0.13 15.33
CA THR A 35 3.91 -1.24 15.97
C THR A 35 3.01 -2.47 16.17
N GLU A 36 1.81 -2.29 16.71
CA GLU A 36 0.84 -3.38 16.86
C GLU A 36 0.50 -4.03 15.50
N ARG A 37 0.30 -3.22 14.44
CA ARG A 37 -0.03 -3.72 13.11
C ARG A 37 1.13 -4.48 12.47
N VAL A 38 2.36 -4.00 12.63
CA VAL A 38 3.57 -4.67 12.14
C VAL A 38 3.78 -6.01 12.86
N ILE A 39 3.66 -6.04 14.20
CA ILE A 39 3.74 -7.28 14.99
C ILE A 39 2.64 -8.26 14.58
N HIS A 40 1.40 -7.77 14.38
CA HIS A 40 0.28 -8.60 13.91
C HIS A 40 0.59 -9.26 12.55
N ALA A 41 1.18 -8.51 11.61
CA ALA A 41 1.46 -9.00 10.26
C ALA A 41 2.66 -9.95 10.18
N SER A 42 3.62 -9.85 11.12
CA SER A 42 4.86 -10.62 11.14
C SER A 42 4.89 -11.74 12.19
N ALA A 43 4.04 -11.65 13.21
CA ALA A 43 4.11 -12.42 14.46
C ALA A 43 5.47 -12.27 15.19
N ASP A 44 6.19 -11.18 14.95
CA ASP A 44 7.53 -10.90 15.46
C ASP A 44 7.47 -9.74 16.47
N PHE A 45 7.66 -10.05 17.75
CA PHE A 45 7.60 -9.08 18.85
C PHE A 45 8.84 -8.18 18.92
N ASP A 46 9.96 -8.53 18.27
CA ASP A 46 11.16 -7.70 18.28
C ASP A 46 10.90 -6.32 17.68
N TYR A 47 9.91 -6.18 16.80
CA TYR A 47 9.50 -4.89 16.24
C TYR A 47 9.03 -3.88 17.30
N ALA A 48 8.70 -4.32 18.51
CA ALA A 48 8.37 -3.41 19.62
C ALA A 48 9.55 -2.49 20.01
N THR A 49 10.78 -2.96 19.79
CA THR A 49 12.02 -2.20 20.11
C THR A 49 12.85 -1.90 18.87
N ASP A 50 12.57 -2.57 17.76
CA ASP A 50 13.32 -2.42 16.51
C ASP A 50 12.78 -1.28 15.64
N LEU A 51 11.45 -0.98 15.69
CA LEU A 51 10.86 0.13 14.95
C LEU A 51 11.31 1.48 15.49
N VAL A 52 11.57 2.39 14.59
CA VAL A 52 11.87 3.80 14.86
C VAL A 52 10.75 4.63 14.24
N CYS A 53 9.88 5.13 15.09
CA CYS A 53 8.71 5.92 14.75
C CYS A 53 8.87 7.34 15.31
N ASP A 54 8.71 8.34 14.44
CA ASP A 54 8.54 9.73 14.83
C ASP A 54 7.05 10.08 14.73
N GLU A 55 6.41 10.36 15.85
CA GLU A 55 4.96 10.61 15.91
C GLU A 55 4.55 11.82 15.05
N GLU A 56 5.36 12.87 15.00
CA GLU A 56 5.07 14.06 14.18
C GLU A 56 5.16 13.72 12.69
N ALA A 57 6.16 12.95 12.29
CA ALA A 57 6.29 12.47 10.91
C ALA A 57 5.12 11.54 10.53
N LEU A 58 4.67 10.66 11.44
CA LEU A 58 3.50 9.81 11.21
C LEU A 58 2.22 10.65 11.07
N ALA A 59 2.03 11.65 11.91
CA ALA A 59 0.89 12.55 11.84
C ALA A 59 0.87 13.36 10.52
N ALA A 60 2.03 13.87 10.08
CA ALA A 60 2.16 14.52 8.78
C ALA A 60 1.82 13.55 7.63
N GLY A 61 2.28 12.30 7.72
CA GLY A 61 1.94 11.24 6.77
C GLY A 61 0.43 10.97 6.71
N VAL A 62 -0.25 10.86 7.86
CA VAL A 62 -1.71 10.68 7.94
C VAL A 62 -2.43 11.87 7.31
N ALA A 63 -2.00 13.11 7.59
CA ALA A 63 -2.59 14.31 6.99
C ALA A 63 -2.42 14.33 5.47
N ALA A 64 -1.26 13.96 4.96
CA ALA A 64 -1.01 13.84 3.52
C ALA A 64 -1.89 12.76 2.87
N LEU A 65 -2.02 11.60 3.52
CA LEU A 65 -2.92 10.53 3.07
C LEU A 65 -4.38 10.99 3.05
N ALA A 66 -4.82 11.74 4.06
CA ALA A 66 -6.16 12.34 4.12
C ALA A 66 -6.39 13.34 2.98
N ALA A 67 -5.37 14.11 2.63
CA ALA A 67 -5.39 15.05 1.51
C ALA A 67 -5.32 14.39 0.12
N GLY A 68 -5.18 13.06 0.06
CA GLY A 68 -5.12 12.34 -1.21
C GLY A 68 -3.72 12.23 -1.83
N SER A 69 -2.67 12.49 -1.07
CA SER A 69 -1.29 12.37 -1.55
C SER A 69 -1.01 11.01 -2.22
N PRO A 70 -0.26 10.98 -3.32
CA PRO A 70 0.12 9.75 -3.98
C PRO A 70 0.90 8.82 -3.05
N VAL A 71 0.66 7.52 -3.17
CA VAL A 71 1.41 6.47 -2.49
C VAL A 71 2.24 5.73 -3.52
N THR A 72 3.53 5.55 -3.25
CA THR A 72 4.44 4.80 -4.12
C THR A 72 4.95 3.55 -3.43
N ALA A 73 5.28 2.52 -4.19
CA ALA A 73 5.90 1.30 -3.68
C ALA A 73 7.10 0.88 -4.53
N ASP A 74 8.14 0.33 -3.88
CA ASP A 74 9.36 -0.15 -4.54
C ASP A 74 9.13 -1.42 -5.35
N VAL A 75 8.20 -2.29 -4.93
CA VAL A 75 7.88 -3.55 -5.60
C VAL A 75 6.38 -3.86 -5.55
N ALA A 76 5.91 -4.69 -6.49
CA ALA A 76 4.51 -5.10 -6.58
C ALA A 76 3.99 -5.79 -5.30
N MET A 77 4.84 -6.55 -4.59
CA MET A 77 4.47 -7.20 -3.33
C MET A 77 4.06 -6.20 -2.23
N VAL A 78 4.73 -5.05 -2.17
CA VAL A 78 4.33 -3.97 -1.24
C VAL A 78 3.01 -3.36 -1.68
N ALA A 79 2.88 -3.04 -2.98
CA ALA A 79 1.68 -2.42 -3.53
C ALA A 79 0.42 -3.25 -3.31
N VAL A 80 0.49 -4.57 -3.55
CA VAL A 80 -0.66 -5.50 -3.35
C VAL A 80 -1.03 -5.63 -1.86
N GLY A 81 -0.06 -5.50 -0.95
CA GLY A 81 -0.30 -5.54 0.50
C GLY A 81 -0.99 -4.29 1.05
N ILE A 82 -0.98 -3.17 0.32
CA ILE A 82 -1.63 -1.92 0.71
C ILE A 82 -3.09 -1.98 0.29
N THR A 83 -4.00 -1.77 1.26
CA THR A 83 -5.45 -1.88 1.03
C THR A 83 -6.12 -0.51 0.99
N GLY A 84 -7.15 -0.38 0.15
CA GLY A 84 -8.00 0.82 0.14
C GLY A 84 -7.36 2.06 -0.47
N ARG A 85 -6.24 1.93 -1.17
CA ARG A 85 -5.55 3.03 -1.83
C ARG A 85 -4.90 2.55 -3.14
N GLU A 86 -4.97 3.37 -4.17
CA GLU A 86 -4.16 3.17 -5.37
C GLU A 86 -2.70 3.44 -5.06
N VAL A 87 -1.82 2.58 -5.59
CA VAL A 87 -0.37 2.64 -5.33
C VAL A 87 0.38 2.70 -6.65
N LEU A 88 1.18 3.74 -6.80
CA LEU A 88 2.09 3.90 -7.93
C LEU A 88 3.28 2.95 -7.76
N CYS A 89 3.37 1.93 -8.61
CA CYS A 89 4.46 0.95 -8.60
C CYS A 89 4.99 0.71 -10.02
N LYS A 90 6.19 1.17 -10.31
CA LYS A 90 6.82 1.12 -11.65
C LYS A 90 7.67 -0.12 -11.91
N ILE A 91 7.74 -1.08 -10.96
CA ILE A 91 8.68 -2.21 -11.01
C ILE A 91 8.52 -3.11 -12.25
N SER A 92 7.30 -3.25 -12.75
CA SER A 92 6.97 -4.13 -13.88
C SER A 92 6.95 -3.42 -15.23
N GLU A 93 7.17 -2.11 -15.29
CA GLU A 93 7.15 -1.36 -16.54
C GLU A 93 8.35 -1.72 -17.43
N PRO A 94 8.14 -1.87 -18.75
CA PRO A 94 9.25 -2.13 -19.69
C PRO A 94 10.35 -1.06 -19.64
N LEU A 95 9.97 0.19 -19.35
CA LEU A 95 10.90 1.30 -19.22
C LEU A 95 11.82 1.12 -18.00
N THR A 96 11.30 0.60 -16.89
CA THR A 96 12.08 0.28 -15.69
C THR A 96 13.18 -0.73 -16.01
N VAL A 97 12.83 -1.79 -16.75
CA VAL A 97 13.81 -2.82 -17.15
C VAL A 97 14.89 -2.24 -18.05
N ARG A 98 14.51 -1.40 -19.03
CA ARG A 98 15.47 -0.74 -19.92
C ARG A 98 16.37 0.20 -19.14
N LEU A 99 15.80 1.08 -18.32
CA LEU A 99 16.58 2.05 -17.51
C LEU A 99 17.56 1.35 -16.61
N SER A 100 17.13 0.33 -15.86
CA SER A 100 17.98 -0.48 -14.99
C SER A 100 19.21 -1.02 -15.72
N ARG A 101 19.03 -1.61 -16.90
CA ARG A 101 20.12 -2.16 -17.72
C ARG A 101 21.04 -1.08 -18.28
N THR A 102 20.48 0.04 -18.76
CA THR A 102 21.22 1.11 -19.43
C THR A 102 22.18 1.81 -18.48
N ILE A 103 21.76 2.05 -17.24
CA ILE A 103 22.55 2.82 -16.26
C ILE A 103 23.14 1.96 -15.14
N GLY A 104 22.97 0.63 -15.19
CA GLY A 104 23.60 -0.31 -14.25
C GLY A 104 23.09 -0.25 -12.83
N ILE A 105 21.81 0.07 -12.61
CA ILE A 105 21.17 0.08 -11.28
C ILE A 105 20.15 -1.06 -11.14
N THR A 106 19.70 -1.33 -9.91
CA THR A 106 18.66 -2.33 -9.68
C THR A 106 17.32 -1.89 -10.29
N ARG A 107 16.45 -2.85 -10.60
CA ARG A 107 15.10 -2.54 -11.08
C ARG A 107 14.30 -1.69 -10.09
N SER A 108 14.43 -1.97 -8.79
CA SER A 108 13.72 -1.21 -7.75
C SER A 108 14.20 0.25 -7.69
N ALA A 109 15.51 0.50 -7.80
CA ALA A 109 16.03 1.87 -7.91
C ALA A 109 15.53 2.56 -9.20
N ALA A 110 15.53 1.85 -10.33
CA ALA A 110 14.99 2.39 -11.58
C ALA A 110 13.48 2.69 -11.49
N ALA A 111 12.72 1.83 -10.80
CA ALA A 111 11.29 2.04 -10.57
C ALA A 111 11.02 3.30 -9.75
N VAL A 112 11.78 3.50 -8.66
CA VAL A 112 11.72 4.74 -7.85
C VAL A 112 12.03 5.97 -8.71
N ARG A 113 13.08 5.89 -9.53
CA ARG A 113 13.47 6.99 -10.44
C ARG A 113 12.37 7.38 -11.41
N LEU A 114 11.64 6.42 -11.95
CA LEU A 114 10.50 6.68 -12.82
C LEU A 114 9.28 7.19 -12.04
N ALA A 115 9.02 6.62 -10.86
CA ALA A 115 7.92 7.04 -10.00
C ALA A 115 8.08 8.49 -9.52
N PHE A 116 9.32 8.96 -9.31
CA PHE A 116 9.62 10.31 -8.86
C PHE A 116 8.98 11.40 -9.74
N GLY A 117 9.06 11.24 -11.07
CA GLY A 117 8.48 12.19 -12.01
C GLY A 117 6.95 12.25 -12.01
N GLU A 118 6.29 11.20 -11.50
CA GLU A 118 4.83 11.08 -11.49
C GLU A 118 4.24 11.36 -10.11
N ALA A 119 4.92 10.92 -9.04
CA ALA A 119 4.45 11.09 -7.68
C ALA A 119 4.45 12.55 -7.22
N GLY A 120 5.47 13.31 -7.61
CA GLY A 120 5.64 14.69 -7.18
C GLY A 120 5.96 14.89 -5.70
N PRO A 121 6.05 16.15 -5.25
CA PRO A 121 6.28 16.47 -3.84
C PRO A 121 5.05 16.10 -2.99
N GLY A 122 5.28 15.80 -1.71
CA GLY A 122 4.23 15.43 -0.77
C GLY A 122 3.74 13.99 -0.89
N ALA A 123 4.35 13.16 -1.75
CA ALA A 123 4.03 11.74 -1.86
C ALA A 123 4.48 10.94 -0.62
N VAL A 124 3.79 9.83 -0.34
CA VAL A 124 4.19 8.84 0.66
C VAL A 124 4.92 7.70 -0.04
N TRP A 125 6.17 7.45 0.37
CA TRP A 125 7.04 6.45 -0.21
C TRP A 125 7.13 5.21 0.68
N VAL A 126 6.86 4.03 0.12
CA VAL A 126 6.87 2.76 0.85
C VAL A 126 7.88 1.82 0.23
N VAL A 127 8.95 1.54 0.95
CA VAL A 127 10.03 0.63 0.56
C VAL A 127 10.04 -0.56 1.52
N GLY A 128 9.71 -1.72 1.01
CA GLY A 128 9.63 -2.95 1.82
C GLY A 128 10.54 -4.07 1.33
N CYS A 129 11.18 -3.92 0.18
CA CYS A 129 11.98 -5.01 -0.38
C CYS A 129 13.43 -4.60 -0.63
N ALA A 130 13.66 -3.52 -1.39
CA ALA A 130 14.98 -3.24 -1.93
C ALA A 130 15.68 -2.07 -1.21
N PRO A 131 16.80 -2.33 -0.49
CA PRO A 131 17.61 -1.25 0.09
C PRO A 131 18.03 -0.20 -0.95
N THR A 132 18.31 -0.62 -2.17
CA THR A 132 18.68 0.28 -3.28
C THR A 132 17.58 1.23 -3.72
N ALA A 133 16.30 0.87 -3.51
CA ALA A 133 15.19 1.78 -3.73
C ALA A 133 15.18 2.90 -2.69
N LEU A 134 15.46 2.57 -1.43
CA LEU A 134 15.58 3.56 -0.36
C LEU A 134 16.77 4.49 -0.60
N THR A 135 17.92 3.94 -0.98
CA THR A 135 19.10 4.74 -1.35
C THR A 135 18.80 5.69 -2.52
N GLU A 136 18.02 5.23 -3.52
CA GLU A 136 17.64 6.07 -4.66
C GLU A 136 16.72 7.24 -4.22
N ILE A 137 15.77 7.01 -3.29
CA ILE A 137 14.95 8.08 -2.69
C ILE A 137 15.86 9.11 -2.01
N LEU A 138 16.78 8.65 -1.18
CA LEU A 138 17.68 9.52 -0.41
C LEU A 138 18.66 10.31 -1.26
N SER A 139 19.03 9.80 -2.45
CA SER A 139 19.94 10.48 -3.38
C SER A 139 19.27 11.58 -4.20
N ARG A 140 17.95 11.78 -4.04
CA ARG A 140 17.17 12.74 -4.80
C ARG A 140 16.55 13.78 -3.89
N ASP A 141 16.29 14.96 -4.45
CA ASP A 141 15.48 15.98 -3.77
C ASP A 141 13.99 15.59 -3.83
N VAL A 142 13.68 14.45 -3.18
CA VAL A 142 12.31 14.00 -2.97
C VAL A 142 11.81 14.76 -1.74
N GLN A 143 10.78 15.56 -1.90
CA GLN A 143 10.12 16.23 -0.79
C GLN A 143 8.93 15.37 -0.33
N PRO A 144 9.17 14.27 0.42
CA PRO A 144 8.13 13.32 0.80
C PRO A 144 7.30 13.86 1.95
N ALA A 145 6.02 13.51 1.99
CA ALA A 145 5.23 13.67 3.22
C ALA A 145 5.64 12.62 4.27
N LEU A 146 6.01 11.43 3.82
CA LEU A 146 6.52 10.35 4.68
C LEU A 146 7.30 9.33 3.85
N VAL A 147 8.39 8.81 4.41
CA VAL A 147 9.11 7.63 3.88
C VAL A 147 8.95 6.48 4.88
N ILE A 148 8.28 5.40 4.47
CA ILE A 148 8.24 4.13 5.18
C ILE A 148 9.34 3.26 4.60
N GLY A 149 10.48 3.23 5.28
CA GLY A 149 11.69 2.53 4.84
C GLY A 149 11.96 1.29 5.67
N LEU A 150 11.38 0.16 5.29
CA LEU A 150 11.48 -1.13 5.97
C LEU A 150 12.01 -2.24 5.03
N PRO A 151 13.04 -1.97 4.19
CA PRO A 151 13.61 -3.01 3.37
C PRO A 151 14.25 -4.10 4.22
N VAL A 152 14.13 -5.36 3.78
CA VAL A 152 14.74 -6.53 4.43
C VAL A 152 16.03 -6.91 3.73
N GLY A 153 17.03 -7.38 4.47
CA GLY A 153 18.19 -8.02 3.88
C GLY A 153 19.48 -7.86 4.65
N PHE A 154 20.46 -8.71 4.29
CA PHE A 154 21.78 -8.73 4.90
C PHE A 154 22.80 -7.81 4.19
N VAL A 155 22.43 -7.25 3.04
CA VAL A 155 23.33 -6.39 2.24
C VAL A 155 22.64 -5.05 1.98
N GLY A 156 23.15 -4.00 2.59
CA GLY A 156 22.71 -2.63 2.37
C GLY A 156 21.40 -2.24 3.08
N ALA A 157 20.71 -3.15 3.78
CA ALA A 157 19.43 -2.82 4.41
C ALA A 157 19.62 -1.96 5.66
N ILE A 158 20.57 -2.31 6.53
CA ILE A 158 20.88 -1.53 7.73
C ILE A 158 21.41 -0.16 7.31
N GLU A 159 22.36 -0.12 6.39
CA GLU A 159 23.01 1.11 5.92
C GLU A 159 21.99 2.08 5.28
N ALA A 160 21.06 1.57 4.48
CA ALA A 160 20.02 2.39 3.87
C ALA A 160 19.05 2.97 4.92
N LYS A 161 18.70 2.20 5.94
CA LYS A 161 17.87 2.64 7.06
C LYS A 161 18.59 3.63 7.98
N ASP A 162 19.88 3.42 8.24
CA ASP A 162 20.72 4.38 8.95
C ASP A 162 20.77 5.72 8.21
N ALA A 163 20.99 5.67 6.90
CA ALA A 163 20.97 6.86 6.06
C ALA A 163 19.61 7.56 6.08
N LEU A 164 18.48 6.81 6.09
CA LEU A 164 17.14 7.39 6.22
C LEU A 164 16.98 8.09 7.58
N ARG A 165 17.40 7.48 8.69
CA ARG A 165 17.36 8.11 10.02
C ARG A 165 18.20 9.38 10.11
N ALA A 166 19.33 9.40 9.41
CA ALA A 166 20.24 10.56 9.39
C ALA A 166 19.80 11.66 8.39
N SER A 167 18.83 11.40 7.50
CA SER A 167 18.48 12.31 6.39
C SER A 167 17.68 13.53 6.83
N GLY A 168 17.02 13.49 7.98
CA GLY A 168 16.06 14.52 8.41
C GLY A 168 14.72 14.48 7.67
N LEU A 169 14.48 13.50 6.78
CA LEU A 169 13.18 13.33 6.13
C LEU A 169 12.15 12.77 7.11
N PRO A 170 10.85 13.13 6.96
CA PRO A 170 9.78 12.47 7.71
C PRO A 170 9.82 10.96 7.44
N ALA A 171 10.07 10.15 8.45
CA ALA A 171 10.37 8.74 8.24
C ALA A 171 9.80 7.82 9.31
N LEU A 172 9.50 6.60 8.87
CA LEU A 172 9.29 5.41 9.68
C LEU A 172 10.23 4.33 9.17
N THR A 173 11.02 3.73 10.05
CA THR A 173 11.99 2.68 9.70
C THR A 173 12.22 1.72 10.87
N ASN A 174 13.21 0.83 10.76
CA ASN A 174 13.68 0.00 11.87
C ASN A 174 15.23 -0.03 11.91
N VAL A 175 15.78 -0.62 12.94
CA VAL A 175 17.24 -0.64 13.17
C VAL A 175 17.90 -1.86 12.51
N SER A 176 17.30 -3.05 12.68
CA SER A 176 17.90 -4.31 12.26
C SER A 176 17.79 -4.57 10.75
N GLU A 177 18.32 -5.70 10.28
CA GLU A 177 18.14 -6.24 8.91
C GLU A 177 16.72 -6.71 8.62
N LYS A 178 15.86 -6.81 9.65
CA LYS A 178 14.44 -7.18 9.50
C LYS A 178 13.68 -6.14 8.66
N GLY A 179 12.53 -6.55 8.17
CA GLY A 179 11.67 -5.73 7.32
C GLY A 179 10.86 -6.62 6.39
N GLY A 180 10.52 -6.09 5.24
CA GLY A 180 9.85 -6.86 4.20
C GLY A 180 8.56 -6.23 3.71
N SER A 181 8.07 -6.72 2.57
CA SER A 181 6.90 -6.16 1.90
C SER A 181 5.65 -6.19 2.77
N ALA A 182 5.42 -7.28 3.51
CA ALA A 182 4.27 -7.39 4.42
C ALA A 182 4.36 -6.40 5.58
N VAL A 183 5.56 -6.21 6.14
CA VAL A 183 5.84 -5.28 7.24
C VAL A 183 5.62 -3.83 6.79
N ALA A 184 6.16 -3.45 5.64
CA ALA A 184 6.02 -2.10 5.09
C ALA A 184 4.56 -1.78 4.73
N ALA A 185 3.86 -2.72 4.10
CA ALA A 185 2.44 -2.58 3.79
C ALA A 185 1.59 -2.49 5.07
N ALA A 186 1.89 -3.30 6.09
CA ALA A 186 1.20 -3.26 7.38
C ALA A 186 1.37 -1.90 8.07
N ALA A 187 2.57 -1.33 8.04
CA ALA A 187 2.86 -0.02 8.61
C ALA A 187 2.01 1.08 7.93
N LEU A 188 1.95 1.10 6.59
CA LEU A 188 1.10 2.05 5.88
C LEU A 188 -0.39 1.81 6.15
N ASN A 189 -0.84 0.56 6.16
CA ASN A 189 -2.25 0.22 6.43
C ASN A 189 -2.69 0.67 7.84
N ALA A 190 -1.79 0.70 8.84
CA ALA A 190 -2.08 1.28 10.14
C ALA A 190 -2.37 2.78 10.04
N LEU A 191 -1.56 3.52 9.28
CA LEU A 191 -1.77 4.96 9.06
C LEU A 191 -3.02 5.26 8.24
N LEU A 192 -3.32 4.44 7.22
CA LEU A 192 -4.56 4.57 6.43
C LEU A 192 -5.82 4.40 7.27
N ARG A 193 -5.79 3.54 8.30
CA ARG A 193 -6.89 3.38 9.26
C ARG A 193 -7.03 4.57 10.20
N ALA A 194 -5.97 5.33 10.44
CA ALA A 194 -6.00 6.55 11.24
C ALA A 194 -6.51 7.77 10.45
N VAL A 195 -6.63 7.66 9.10
CA VAL A 195 -7.25 8.72 8.28
C VAL A 195 -8.73 8.83 8.62
N PRO A 196 -9.24 10.03 8.96
CA PRO A 196 -10.66 10.23 9.25
C PRO A 196 -11.55 9.75 8.09
N GLU A 197 -12.67 9.10 8.39
CA GLU A 197 -13.59 8.51 7.41
C GLU A 197 -14.07 9.53 6.37
N ALA A 198 -14.31 10.77 6.78
CA ALA A 198 -14.71 11.87 5.89
C ALA A 198 -13.68 12.24 4.82
N ALA A 199 -12.41 11.87 5.01
CA ALA A 199 -11.30 12.13 4.10
C ALA A 199 -10.87 10.92 3.26
N GLN A 200 -11.56 9.78 3.39
CA GLN A 200 -11.25 8.58 2.62
C GLN A 200 -11.80 8.69 1.19
N PRO A 201 -11.02 8.37 0.15
CA PRO A 201 -11.52 8.38 -1.22
C PRO A 201 -12.63 7.33 -1.39
N GLY A 202 -13.86 7.79 -1.66
CA GLY A 202 -15.05 6.95 -1.80
C GLY A 202 -16.17 7.25 -0.81
N ALA A 203 -15.98 8.10 0.20
CA ALA A 203 -17.02 8.64 1.04
C ALA A 203 -17.75 9.81 0.32
N GLY A 204 -18.33 9.52 -0.87
CA GLY A 204 -19.30 10.43 -1.47
C GLY A 204 -20.60 10.41 -0.68
N PRO A 205 -21.39 11.52 -0.64
CA PRO A 205 -22.64 11.57 0.12
C PRO A 205 -23.55 10.45 -0.34
N ALA A 206 -23.98 9.62 0.60
CA ALA A 206 -24.98 8.56 0.38
C ALA A 206 -26.19 9.17 -0.34
N GLY A 207 -26.49 8.65 -1.52
CA GLY A 207 -27.41 9.21 -2.50
C GLY A 207 -28.71 9.72 -1.91
N ALA A 208 -28.98 10.98 -2.18
CA ALA A 208 -30.35 11.50 -2.15
C ALA A 208 -31.18 10.69 -3.15
N GLY A 209 -32.16 9.99 -2.63
CA GLY A 209 -33.03 9.11 -3.38
C GLY A 209 -33.64 9.79 -4.61
N ARG A 210 -33.42 9.22 -5.78
CA ARG A 210 -34.33 9.42 -6.92
C ARG A 210 -35.54 8.52 -6.72
N ALA A 211 -36.55 9.05 -6.06
CA ALA A 211 -37.91 8.56 -6.16
C ALA A 211 -38.49 9.02 -7.49
N GLY A 212 -39.09 8.11 -8.23
CA GLY A 212 -40.09 8.40 -9.26
C GLY A 212 -39.57 8.48 -10.69
N ASP A 213 -39.65 7.40 -11.47
CA ASP A 213 -40.53 7.38 -12.63
C ASP A 213 -40.74 5.95 -13.13
N ARG A 214 -41.86 5.37 -12.68
CA ARG A 214 -42.46 4.17 -13.27
C ARG A 214 -43.53 4.65 -14.21
N GLU A 215 -43.21 4.91 -15.46
CA GLU A 215 -44.23 4.99 -16.48
C GLU A 215 -44.16 3.79 -17.43
N ARG A 216 -45.31 3.21 -17.47
CA ARG A 216 -45.78 2.06 -18.25
C ARG A 216 -45.47 2.19 -19.75
N ARG A 217 -44.91 1.14 -20.34
CA ARG A 217 -45.22 0.82 -21.74
C ARG A 217 -45.56 -0.65 -21.86
N THR A 218 -46.85 -0.89 -21.93
CA THR A 218 -47.51 -2.07 -22.52
C THR A 218 -47.54 -1.93 -24.02
N GLY A 219 -47.36 -3.02 -24.74
CA GLY A 219 -47.70 -3.10 -26.18
C GLY A 219 -46.79 -4.05 -26.93
N ALA A 220 -47.16 -5.30 -26.95
CA ALA A 220 -47.75 -6.04 -28.07
C ALA A 220 -46.81 -6.34 -29.28
N GLY A 221 -46.50 -7.59 -29.45
CA GLY A 221 -46.82 -8.36 -30.64
C GLY A 221 -45.75 -8.55 -31.70
N LYS A 222 -45.23 -9.70 -31.87
CA LYS A 222 -45.56 -10.66 -32.96
C LYS A 222 -44.47 -11.71 -33.12
N ARG A 223 -44.96 -12.92 -33.25
CA ARG A 223 -44.24 -14.14 -33.66
C ARG A 223 -43.82 -14.10 -35.15
N ALA A 224 -42.71 -14.75 -35.46
CA ALA A 224 -42.46 -15.56 -36.65
C ALA A 224 -41.13 -16.29 -36.40
N ASP A 225 -41.11 -17.47 -36.21
CA ASP A 225 -41.11 -18.76 -36.91
C ASP A 225 -39.98 -18.90 -37.95
N SER A 226 -39.27 -20.00 -37.75
CA SER A 226 -38.79 -21.03 -38.66
C SER A 226 -37.29 -21.13 -38.96
N ALA A 227 -36.87 -22.36 -38.67
CA ALA A 227 -36.02 -23.28 -39.43
C ALA A 227 -34.54 -22.87 -39.58
N GLY A 228 -33.59 -23.59 -39.10
CA GLY A 228 -33.31 -25.00 -39.35
C GLY A 228 -32.02 -25.08 -40.17
N GLN A 229 -30.98 -25.64 -39.68
CA GLN A 229 -30.14 -26.63 -40.35
C GLN A 229 -28.73 -26.74 -39.70
N ARG A 230 -28.54 -27.86 -38.98
CA ARG A 230 -27.54 -28.90 -39.22
C ARG A 230 -26.05 -28.53 -39.22
N ARG A 231 -25.39 -29.11 -38.21
CA ARG A 231 -23.98 -29.51 -38.22
C ARG A 231 -23.64 -30.43 -39.39
N PRO A 232 -22.33 -30.49 -39.74
CA PRO A 232 -21.62 -31.69 -39.33
C PRO A 232 -20.21 -31.43 -38.77
N ASP A 233 -19.87 -32.19 -37.77
CA ASP A 233 -18.59 -32.81 -37.51
C ASP A 233 -18.53 -34.08 -38.40
N PRO A 234 -17.38 -34.76 -38.68
CA PRO A 234 -16.15 -34.91 -37.92
C PRO A 234 -14.85 -35.16 -38.73
N GLY A 235 -13.76 -35.29 -38.04
CA GLY A 235 -12.84 -36.40 -38.29
C GLY A 235 -11.52 -36.12 -38.98
N ALA A 236 -10.46 -36.40 -38.24
CA ALA A 236 -9.38 -37.31 -38.50
C ALA A 236 -8.17 -36.87 -39.37
N GLU A 237 -7.02 -37.33 -38.83
CA GLU A 237 -5.76 -37.66 -39.53
C GLU A 237 -4.84 -36.46 -39.89
N ARG A 238 -3.63 -36.33 -39.43
CA ARG A 238 -2.56 -37.29 -39.00
C ARG A 238 -1.61 -36.59 -38.04
#